data_a321faffb489b4b836c404a281a57180
#
_entry.id   a321faffb489b4b836c404a281a57180
#
_cell.length_a   1.000
_cell.length_b   1.000
_cell.length_c   1.000
_cell.angle_alpha   90.00
_cell.angle_beta   90.00
_cell.angle_gamma   90.00
#
_symmetry.space_group_name_H-M   'P 1'
#
loop_
_entity.id
_entity.type
_entity.pdbx_description
1 polymer ?
#
loop_
_entity_poly.entity_id
_entity_poly.type
_entity_poly.pdbx_seq_one_letter_code
_entity_poly.pdbx_strand_id
1 'polypeptide(L)'
;MIDSRDADGGAPAVVFDHVSKAFGAKQVLRDVSFDVRSGEALCILGRSGTGKSVTLKLIVSLIKPDQGQIWIEQDEITHLNETQLTHVRRKMGFLFQDAALFDSLTLYENLALPLFRLTNKSPQEVDFAIDRILGQVGLAGDKRKMPSELSGGMRKRAGLARALVLEPRILLADEPSSGLDRITASEIDDLLLRQKAEYKTALIVVTHDVRGARRVADRIAVLDKGNLLAEGTFAEIEHSESEIARHLVTE
;
A
#
# COMPACT_ATOMS: atom_id res chain seq x y z
N MET A 1 18.55 -20.24 -0.60
CA MET A 1 17.86 -21.44 -1.11
C MET A 1 16.39 -21.22 -0.77
N ILE A 2 15.59 -20.67 -1.71
CA ILE A 2 14.17 -20.41 -1.53
C ILE A 2 13.49 -21.76 -1.55
N ASP A 3 13.11 -22.25 -0.38
CA ASP A 3 12.48 -23.56 -0.21
C ASP A 3 11.01 -23.49 -0.69
N SER A 4 10.67 -24.48 -1.47
CA SER A 4 9.41 -24.72 -2.16
C SER A 4 8.18 -24.57 -1.24
N ARG A 5 7.49 -23.42 -1.32
CA ARG A 5 6.08 -23.30 -0.88
C ARG A 5 5.17 -23.17 -2.10
N ASP A 6 5.37 -24.07 -3.06
CA ASP A 6 4.45 -24.26 -4.18
C ASP A 6 3.33 -25.21 -3.75
N ALA A 7 2.24 -24.65 -3.27
CA ALA A 7 0.94 -25.26 -3.35
C ALA A 7 -0.11 -24.14 -3.50
N ASP A 8 -0.52 -23.90 -4.74
CA ASP A 8 -1.71 -23.11 -5.10
C ASP A 8 -1.62 -21.58 -5.04
N GLY A 9 -0.58 -20.96 -5.65
CA GLY A 9 -0.54 -19.51 -5.76
C GLY A 9 0.59 -19.02 -6.65
N GLY A 10 0.30 -18.12 -7.58
CA GLY A 10 1.28 -17.49 -8.49
C GLY A 10 2.48 -16.88 -7.76
N ALA A 11 3.54 -16.56 -8.51
CA ALA A 11 4.76 -15.95 -7.98
C ALA A 11 4.44 -14.73 -7.10
N PRO A 12 5.19 -14.50 -5.99
CA PRO A 12 4.94 -13.39 -5.10
C PRO A 12 5.12 -12.04 -5.83
N ALA A 13 4.22 -11.10 -5.57
CA ALA A 13 4.31 -9.74 -6.08
C ALA A 13 5.33 -8.90 -5.30
N VAL A 14 5.45 -9.18 -3.99
CA VAL A 14 6.44 -8.55 -3.10
C VAL A 14 7.05 -9.62 -2.21
N VAL A 15 8.38 -9.61 -2.08
CA VAL A 15 9.11 -10.37 -1.07
C VAL A 15 9.98 -9.42 -0.25
N PHE A 16 9.83 -9.49 1.04
CA PHE A 16 10.59 -8.75 2.04
C PHE A 16 11.40 -9.77 2.83
N ASP A 17 12.71 -9.82 2.61
CA ASP A 17 13.55 -10.93 3.05
C ASP A 17 14.66 -10.46 4.02
N HIS A 18 14.55 -10.84 5.29
CA HIS A 18 15.49 -10.53 6.37
C HIS A 18 15.83 -9.03 6.47
N VAL A 19 14.84 -8.16 6.28
CA VAL A 19 15.06 -6.73 6.19
C VAL A 19 15.20 -6.09 7.55
N SER A 20 16.30 -5.33 7.72
CA SER A 20 16.57 -4.50 8.88
C SER A 20 16.74 -3.04 8.48
N LYS A 21 16.29 -2.11 9.35
CA LYS A 21 16.42 -0.68 9.15
C LYS A 21 16.61 0.08 10.47
N ALA A 22 17.63 0.96 10.49
CA ALA A 22 17.87 1.88 11.58
C ALA A 22 17.95 3.34 11.08
N PHE A 23 17.68 4.27 11.95
CA PHE A 23 17.92 5.71 11.77
C PHE A 23 18.79 6.22 12.94
N GLY A 24 20.06 6.42 12.67
CA GLY A 24 21.06 6.63 13.73
C GLY A 24 21.10 5.46 14.69
N ALA A 25 20.97 5.70 15.99
CA ALA A 25 20.96 4.64 17.00
C ALA A 25 19.60 3.91 17.15
N LYS A 26 18.53 4.42 16.49
CA LYS A 26 17.20 3.84 16.63
C LYS A 26 16.96 2.74 15.59
N GLN A 27 16.96 1.48 16.04
CA GLN A 27 16.51 0.34 15.21
C GLN A 27 15.00 0.40 15.05
N VAL A 28 14.52 0.43 13.79
CA VAL A 28 13.10 0.55 13.44
C VAL A 28 12.52 -0.74 12.90
N LEU A 29 13.28 -1.51 12.12
CA LEU A 29 12.94 -2.87 11.70
C LEU A 29 14.11 -3.80 12.02
N ARG A 30 13.79 -5.02 12.46
CA ARG A 30 14.74 -6.03 12.92
C ARG A 30 14.42 -7.36 12.26
N ASP A 31 15.18 -7.72 11.24
CA ASP A 31 15.09 -9.04 10.62
C ASP A 31 13.65 -9.43 10.21
N VAL A 32 12.96 -8.52 9.53
CA VAL A 32 11.56 -8.70 9.11
C VAL A 32 11.51 -9.42 7.78
N SER A 33 10.70 -10.49 7.71
CA SER A 33 10.47 -11.24 6.47
C SER A 33 8.98 -11.52 6.30
N PHE A 34 8.45 -11.30 5.10
CA PHE A 34 7.12 -11.67 4.66
C PHE A 34 7.04 -11.65 3.12
N ASP A 35 6.00 -12.26 2.57
CA ASP A 35 5.69 -12.17 1.15
C ASP A 35 4.22 -11.77 0.92
N VAL A 36 3.92 -11.24 -0.27
CA VAL A 36 2.56 -10.91 -0.71
C VAL A 36 2.36 -11.38 -2.13
N ARG A 37 1.29 -12.12 -2.38
CA ARG A 37 0.96 -12.66 -3.69
C ARG A 37 0.10 -11.71 -4.52
N SER A 38 0.06 -11.91 -5.81
CA SER A 38 -0.84 -11.17 -6.70
C SER A 38 -2.29 -11.46 -6.33
N GLY A 39 -3.10 -10.41 -6.17
CA GLY A 39 -4.50 -10.53 -5.74
C GLY A 39 -4.70 -10.83 -4.26
N GLU A 40 -3.64 -10.79 -3.47
CA GLU A 40 -3.67 -10.93 -2.01
C GLU A 40 -3.66 -9.56 -1.32
N ALA A 41 -4.32 -9.46 -0.17
CA ALA A 41 -4.25 -8.31 0.73
C ALA A 41 -3.56 -8.70 2.04
N LEU A 42 -2.36 -8.17 2.26
CA LEU A 42 -1.65 -8.24 3.53
C LEU A 42 -1.86 -6.93 4.30
N CYS A 43 -2.42 -7.00 5.51
CA CYS A 43 -2.48 -5.86 6.41
C CYS A 43 -1.39 -5.97 7.49
N ILE A 44 -0.51 -4.96 7.55
CA ILE A 44 0.51 -4.86 8.61
C ILE A 44 -0.10 -4.06 9.76
N LEU A 45 -0.37 -4.73 10.86
CA LEU A 45 -0.94 -4.17 12.08
C LEU A 45 0.15 -3.85 13.10
N GLY A 46 -0.09 -2.85 13.92
CA GLY A 46 0.80 -2.49 15.02
C GLY A 46 0.53 -1.10 15.55
N ARG A 47 1.06 -0.79 16.74
CA ARG A 47 0.94 0.52 17.36
C ARG A 47 1.68 1.61 16.57
N SER A 48 1.42 2.88 16.87
CA SER A 48 2.15 3.99 16.25
C SER A 48 3.66 3.88 16.53
N GLY A 49 4.49 4.12 15.51
CA GLY A 49 5.95 4.10 15.64
C GLY A 49 6.61 2.71 15.60
N THR A 50 5.90 1.63 15.31
CA THR A 50 6.44 0.26 15.24
C THR A 50 7.21 -0.05 13.95
N GLY A 51 7.20 0.85 12.94
CA GLY A 51 7.92 0.66 11.68
C GLY A 51 7.03 0.46 10.45
N LYS A 52 5.68 0.44 10.59
CA LYS A 52 4.73 0.16 9.49
C LYS A 52 4.95 1.03 8.25
N SER A 53 4.91 2.36 8.39
CA SER A 53 5.14 3.28 7.25
C SER A 53 6.57 3.22 6.71
N VAL A 54 7.54 2.81 7.54
CA VAL A 54 8.92 2.56 7.10
C VAL A 54 8.96 1.34 6.19
N THR A 55 8.22 0.28 6.49
CA THR A 55 8.09 -0.90 5.61
C THR A 55 7.58 -0.51 4.22
N LEU A 56 6.52 0.29 4.12
CA LEU A 56 6.03 0.76 2.82
C LEU A 56 7.06 1.61 2.06
N LYS A 57 7.77 2.50 2.76
CA LYS A 57 8.82 3.34 2.15
C LYS A 57 10.00 2.52 1.63
N LEU A 58 10.33 1.41 2.29
CA LEU A 58 11.34 0.45 1.83
C LEU A 58 10.87 -0.27 0.57
N ILE A 59 9.62 -0.75 0.52
CA ILE A 59 9.05 -1.46 -0.63
C ILE A 59 9.05 -0.56 -1.89
N VAL A 60 8.68 0.73 -1.77
CA VAL A 60 8.72 1.67 -2.90
C VAL A 60 10.12 2.25 -3.14
N SER A 61 11.11 1.82 -2.35
CA SER A 61 12.50 2.26 -2.40
C SER A 61 12.69 3.78 -2.26
N LEU A 62 11.84 4.44 -1.43
CA LEU A 62 12.07 5.82 -0.98
C LEU A 62 13.20 5.90 0.04
N ILE A 63 13.45 4.81 0.75
CA ILE A 63 14.60 4.59 1.63
C ILE A 63 15.16 3.20 1.34
N LYS A 64 16.44 3.00 1.61
CA LYS A 64 17.08 1.69 1.43
C LYS A 64 17.18 0.95 2.76
N PRO A 65 17.05 -0.39 2.77
CA PRO A 65 17.33 -1.19 3.95
C PRO A 65 18.82 -1.14 4.30
N ASP A 66 19.16 -1.45 5.56
CA ASP A 66 20.54 -1.58 6.00
C ASP A 66 21.02 -3.04 5.85
N GLN A 67 20.08 -4.00 5.92
CA GLN A 67 20.31 -5.43 5.69
C GLN A 67 19.08 -6.06 5.03
N GLY A 68 19.26 -7.23 4.42
CA GLY A 68 18.21 -7.98 3.73
C GLY A 68 17.95 -7.52 2.31
N GLN A 69 16.97 -8.13 1.68
CA GLN A 69 16.62 -7.90 0.28
C GLN A 69 15.12 -7.65 0.12
N ILE A 70 14.76 -6.89 -0.91
CA ILE A 70 13.37 -6.62 -1.27
C ILE A 70 13.20 -6.91 -2.75
N TRP A 71 12.20 -7.71 -3.06
CA TRP A 71 11.86 -8.08 -4.43
C TRP A 71 10.47 -7.57 -4.79
N ILE A 72 10.35 -7.01 -5.98
CA ILE A 72 9.09 -6.62 -6.60
C ILE A 72 8.94 -7.47 -7.85
N GLU A 73 8.02 -8.44 -7.80
CA GLU A 73 7.93 -9.51 -8.81
C GLU A 73 9.30 -10.22 -8.97
N GLN A 74 9.96 -10.03 -10.10
CA GLN A 74 11.27 -10.63 -10.40
C GLN A 74 12.46 -9.67 -10.20
N ASP A 75 12.17 -8.42 -9.85
CA ASP A 75 13.18 -7.36 -9.71
C ASP A 75 13.65 -7.25 -8.25
N GLU A 76 14.92 -7.58 -7.97
CA GLU A 76 15.56 -7.25 -6.69
C GLU A 76 15.85 -5.74 -6.65
N ILE A 77 15.22 -4.98 -5.74
CA ILE A 77 15.21 -3.52 -5.78
C ILE A 77 16.21 -2.86 -4.84
N THR A 78 16.85 -3.60 -3.94
CA THR A 78 17.70 -3.06 -2.87
C THR A 78 18.87 -2.22 -3.40
N HIS A 79 19.43 -2.63 -4.54
CA HIS A 79 20.62 -2.03 -5.13
C HIS A 79 20.36 -1.26 -6.42
N LEU A 80 19.11 -1.16 -6.88
CA LEU A 80 18.77 -0.46 -8.11
C LEU A 80 19.06 1.04 -7.99
N ASN A 81 19.45 1.64 -9.13
CA ASN A 81 19.56 3.10 -9.27
C ASN A 81 18.19 3.73 -9.62
N GLU A 82 18.10 5.08 -9.57
CA GLU A 82 16.84 5.80 -9.78
C GLU A 82 16.19 5.54 -11.15
N THR A 83 16.97 5.35 -12.20
CA THR A 83 16.45 5.04 -13.54
C THR A 83 15.77 3.66 -13.56
N GLN A 84 16.41 2.66 -12.97
CA GLN A 84 15.86 1.31 -12.84
C GLN A 84 14.64 1.29 -11.92
N LEU A 85 14.70 2.01 -10.79
CA LEU A 85 13.58 2.15 -9.85
C LEU A 85 12.36 2.81 -10.48
N THR A 86 12.53 3.73 -11.43
CA THR A 86 11.40 4.35 -12.15
C THR A 86 10.58 3.29 -12.87
N HIS A 87 11.22 2.29 -13.49
CA HIS A 87 10.52 1.19 -14.16
C HIS A 87 9.72 0.32 -13.16
N VAL A 88 10.32 0.00 -12.02
CA VAL A 88 9.66 -0.80 -10.97
C VAL A 88 8.50 -0.02 -10.34
N ARG A 89 8.72 1.26 -10.01
CA ARG A 89 7.69 2.13 -9.39
C ARG A 89 6.45 2.32 -10.26
N ARG A 90 6.54 2.17 -11.59
CA ARG A 90 5.36 2.17 -12.48
C ARG A 90 4.39 1.02 -12.20
N LYS A 91 4.87 -0.07 -11.62
CA LYS A 91 4.06 -1.24 -11.23
C LYS A 91 3.34 -1.04 -9.90
N MET A 92 3.68 0.03 -9.16
CA MET A 92 3.21 0.29 -7.80
C MET A 92 2.40 1.58 -7.70
N GLY A 93 1.30 1.54 -6.98
CA GLY A 93 0.58 2.73 -6.49
C GLY A 93 0.88 2.95 -5.02
N PHE A 94 0.93 4.21 -4.58
CA PHE A 94 1.11 4.54 -3.18
C PHE A 94 0.05 5.54 -2.71
N LEU A 95 -0.77 5.12 -1.75
CA LEU A 95 -1.68 5.99 -1.01
C LEU A 95 -1.02 6.39 0.31
N PHE A 96 -0.63 7.64 0.42
CA PHE A 96 -0.07 8.22 1.65
C PHE A 96 -1.16 8.57 2.66
N GLN A 97 -0.80 8.61 3.93
CA GLN A 97 -1.71 8.91 5.04
C GLN A 97 -2.50 10.20 4.82
N ASP A 98 -1.88 11.27 4.34
CA ASP A 98 -2.51 12.57 4.06
C ASP A 98 -2.88 12.76 2.58
N ALA A 99 -3.06 11.65 1.83
CA ALA A 99 -3.27 11.63 0.39
C ALA A 99 -2.13 12.23 -0.44
N ALA A 100 -1.31 13.13 0.11
CA ALA A 100 -0.15 13.80 -0.47
C ALA A 100 -0.41 14.43 -1.86
N LEU A 101 -1.61 15.00 -2.07
CA LEU A 101 -1.93 15.75 -3.30
C LEU A 101 -1.08 17.02 -3.38
N PHE A 102 -0.74 17.43 -4.59
CA PHE A 102 -0.11 18.73 -4.83
C PHE A 102 -1.17 19.83 -4.69
N ASP A 103 -1.04 20.66 -3.67
CA ASP A 103 -2.02 21.71 -3.32
C ASP A 103 -2.15 22.80 -4.40
N SER A 104 -1.12 22.97 -5.23
CA SER A 104 -1.09 23.94 -6.34
C SER A 104 -1.68 23.39 -7.64
N LEU A 105 -2.14 22.15 -7.67
CA LEU A 105 -2.70 21.48 -8.83
C LEU A 105 -4.16 21.09 -8.58
N THR A 106 -4.98 21.20 -9.61
CA THR A 106 -6.34 20.65 -9.61
C THR A 106 -6.31 19.13 -9.43
N LEU A 107 -7.45 18.53 -9.13
CA LEU A 107 -7.58 17.08 -9.07
C LEU A 107 -7.19 16.41 -10.41
N TYR A 108 -7.62 17.00 -11.54
CA TYR A 108 -7.20 16.55 -12.86
C TYR A 108 -5.68 16.53 -13.02
N GLU A 109 -5.02 17.65 -12.72
CA GLU A 109 -3.56 17.79 -12.88
C GLU A 109 -2.77 16.83 -11.94
N ASN A 110 -3.27 16.60 -10.71
CA ASN A 110 -2.73 15.60 -9.80
C ASN A 110 -2.73 14.19 -10.41
N LEU A 111 -3.78 13.82 -11.14
CA LEU A 111 -3.90 12.52 -11.78
C LEU A 111 -3.18 12.48 -13.15
N ALA A 112 -3.17 13.58 -13.89
CA ALA A 112 -2.51 13.67 -15.19
C ALA A 112 -0.98 13.58 -15.09
N LEU A 113 -0.41 14.13 -14.02
CA LEU A 113 1.05 14.19 -13.84
C LEU A 113 1.76 12.84 -13.97
N PRO A 114 1.35 11.76 -13.25
CA PRO A 114 1.97 10.45 -13.43
C PRO A 114 1.72 9.86 -14.82
N LEU A 115 0.58 10.08 -15.44
CA LEU A 115 0.27 9.60 -16.78
C LEU A 115 1.18 10.23 -17.83
N PHE A 116 1.34 11.57 -17.82
CA PHE A 116 2.25 12.26 -18.75
C PHE A 116 3.74 11.93 -18.53
N ARG A 117 4.13 11.68 -17.27
CA ARG A 117 5.53 11.39 -16.93
C ARG A 117 5.94 9.96 -17.21
N LEU A 118 5.02 9.02 -17.06
CA LEU A 118 5.35 7.60 -17.00
C LEU A 118 4.72 6.78 -18.14
N THR A 119 3.91 7.39 -19.02
CA THR A 119 3.29 6.71 -20.17
C THR A 119 3.45 7.54 -21.44
N ASN A 120 3.19 6.91 -22.58
CA ASN A 120 3.15 7.57 -23.90
C ASN A 120 1.69 7.82 -24.35
N LYS A 121 0.75 7.96 -23.41
CA LYS A 121 -0.67 8.18 -23.71
C LYS A 121 -0.89 9.55 -24.36
N SER A 122 -1.74 9.60 -25.36
CA SER A 122 -2.21 10.86 -25.93
C SER A 122 -3.05 11.65 -24.91
N PRO A 123 -3.24 12.97 -25.08
CA PRO A 123 -4.11 13.75 -24.19
C PRO A 123 -5.51 13.18 -24.05
N GLN A 124 -6.10 12.65 -25.12
CA GLN A 124 -7.44 12.03 -25.10
C GLN A 124 -7.46 10.73 -24.25
N GLU A 125 -6.42 9.91 -24.34
CA GLU A 125 -6.29 8.70 -23.52
C GLU A 125 -6.05 9.04 -22.03
N VAL A 126 -5.35 10.13 -21.75
CA VAL A 126 -5.16 10.67 -20.40
C VAL A 126 -6.49 11.13 -19.82
N ASP A 127 -7.26 11.92 -20.58
CA ASP A 127 -8.60 12.37 -20.18
C ASP A 127 -9.52 11.20 -19.86
N PHE A 128 -9.56 10.20 -20.75
CA PHE A 128 -10.37 9.01 -20.56
C PHE A 128 -9.98 8.22 -19.29
N ALA A 129 -8.67 8.02 -19.07
CA ALA A 129 -8.18 7.33 -17.89
C ALA A 129 -8.56 8.06 -16.60
N ILE A 130 -8.44 9.40 -16.59
CA ILE A 130 -8.79 10.21 -15.43
C ILE A 130 -10.30 10.17 -15.17
N ASP A 131 -11.14 10.34 -16.20
CA ASP A 131 -12.59 10.32 -16.05
C ASP A 131 -13.06 8.96 -15.53
N ARG A 132 -12.47 7.86 -16.02
CA ARG A 132 -12.75 6.52 -15.54
C ARG A 132 -12.42 6.36 -14.06
N ILE A 133 -11.19 6.72 -13.62
CA ILE A 133 -10.78 6.53 -12.24
C ILE A 133 -11.54 7.46 -11.27
N LEU A 134 -11.81 8.71 -11.67
CA LEU A 134 -12.62 9.61 -10.87
C LEU A 134 -14.05 9.09 -10.72
N GLY A 135 -14.61 8.47 -11.76
CA GLY A 135 -15.89 7.76 -11.67
C GLY A 135 -15.88 6.63 -10.67
N GLN A 136 -14.82 5.82 -10.66
CA GLN A 136 -14.67 4.69 -9.72
C GLN A 136 -14.61 5.12 -8.26
N VAL A 137 -13.97 6.27 -7.96
CA VAL A 137 -13.85 6.80 -6.58
C VAL A 137 -14.96 7.80 -6.23
N GLY A 138 -15.98 7.98 -7.08
CA GLY A 138 -17.10 8.87 -6.82
C GLY A 138 -16.75 10.37 -6.83
N LEU A 139 -15.78 10.78 -7.68
CA LEU A 139 -15.32 12.16 -7.82
C LEU A 139 -15.42 12.69 -9.25
N ALA A 140 -16.29 12.11 -10.10
CA ALA A 140 -16.43 12.48 -11.51
C ALA A 140 -16.73 13.98 -11.72
N GLY A 141 -17.52 14.61 -10.84
CA GLY A 141 -17.89 16.03 -10.90
C GLY A 141 -16.82 16.99 -10.35
N ASP A 142 -15.75 16.49 -9.75
CA ASP A 142 -14.80 17.29 -8.96
C ASP A 142 -13.44 17.53 -9.67
N LYS A 143 -13.35 17.13 -10.94
CA LYS A 143 -12.12 17.14 -11.77
C LYS A 143 -11.32 18.45 -11.72
N ARG A 144 -12.03 19.60 -11.62
CA ARG A 144 -11.42 20.94 -11.63
C ARG A 144 -11.16 21.53 -10.25
N LYS A 145 -11.58 20.85 -9.19
CA LYS A 145 -11.36 21.33 -7.81
C LYS A 145 -9.91 21.24 -7.40
N MET A 146 -9.50 22.19 -6.57
CA MET A 146 -8.23 22.14 -5.86
C MET A 146 -8.35 21.23 -4.62
N PRO A 147 -7.25 20.65 -4.11
CA PRO A 147 -7.27 19.85 -2.88
C PRO A 147 -7.88 20.57 -1.67
N SER A 148 -7.72 21.89 -1.57
CA SER A 148 -8.32 22.73 -0.52
C SER A 148 -9.84 22.78 -0.54
N GLU A 149 -10.46 22.50 -1.69
CA GLU A 149 -11.93 22.49 -1.88
C GLU A 149 -12.55 21.11 -1.60
N LEU A 150 -11.72 20.11 -1.27
CA LEU A 150 -12.16 18.74 -1.01
C LEU A 150 -12.32 18.48 0.50
N SER A 151 -13.35 17.73 0.88
CA SER A 151 -13.46 17.19 2.24
C SER A 151 -12.33 16.19 2.54
N GLY A 152 -12.13 15.80 3.81
CA GLY A 152 -11.13 14.80 4.19
C GLY A 152 -11.31 13.46 3.45
N GLY A 153 -12.54 12.95 3.39
CA GLY A 153 -12.86 11.73 2.63
C GLY A 153 -12.66 11.88 1.13
N MET A 154 -13.03 13.04 0.54
CA MET A 154 -12.77 13.32 -0.87
C MET A 154 -11.25 13.36 -1.15
N ARG A 155 -10.45 13.98 -0.28
CA ARG A 155 -8.98 13.99 -0.43
C ARG A 155 -8.40 12.58 -0.41
N LYS A 156 -8.86 11.71 0.51
CA LYS A 156 -8.42 10.31 0.57
C LYS A 156 -8.78 9.55 -0.72
N ARG A 157 -10.02 9.69 -1.21
CA ARG A 157 -10.46 9.09 -2.48
C ARG A 157 -9.67 9.63 -3.68
N ALA A 158 -9.34 10.92 -3.69
CA ALA A 158 -8.50 11.52 -4.71
C ALA A 158 -7.05 11.01 -4.67
N GLY A 159 -6.47 10.83 -3.47
CA GLY A 159 -5.16 10.20 -3.28
C GLY A 159 -5.15 8.75 -3.77
N LEU A 160 -6.22 8.00 -3.49
CA LEU A 160 -6.40 6.65 -3.99
C LEU A 160 -6.53 6.63 -5.52
N ALA A 161 -7.33 7.53 -6.11
CA ALA A 161 -7.42 7.67 -7.57
C ALA A 161 -6.06 7.93 -8.21
N ARG A 162 -5.24 8.81 -7.62
CA ARG A 162 -3.88 9.08 -8.12
C ARG A 162 -2.98 7.86 -8.00
N ALA A 163 -3.07 7.09 -6.92
CA ALA A 163 -2.32 5.86 -6.75
C ALA A 163 -2.70 4.79 -7.77
N LEU A 164 -3.96 4.78 -8.22
CA LEU A 164 -4.53 3.78 -9.12
C LEU A 164 -4.49 4.16 -10.61
N VAL A 165 -4.23 5.43 -10.95
CA VAL A 165 -4.38 5.94 -12.33
C VAL A 165 -3.46 5.26 -13.35
N LEU A 166 -2.34 4.69 -12.90
CA LEU A 166 -1.42 3.89 -13.71
C LEU A 166 -1.77 2.39 -13.75
N GLU A 167 -2.91 1.97 -13.18
CA GLU A 167 -3.35 0.57 -13.08
C GLU A 167 -2.25 -0.33 -12.46
N PRO A 168 -1.82 -0.02 -11.23
CA PRO A 168 -0.69 -0.71 -10.62
C PRO A 168 -1.03 -2.17 -10.29
N ARG A 169 -0.02 -3.05 -10.34
CA ARG A 169 -0.13 -4.43 -9.89
C ARG A 169 -0.02 -4.56 -8.37
N ILE A 170 0.60 -3.57 -7.73
CA ILE A 170 0.81 -3.52 -6.28
C ILE A 170 0.31 -2.17 -5.78
N LEU A 171 -0.53 -2.17 -4.76
CA LEU A 171 -1.00 -0.96 -4.08
C LEU A 171 -0.54 -0.96 -2.64
N LEU A 172 0.23 0.05 -2.29
CA LEU A 172 0.69 0.33 -0.93
C LEU A 172 -0.20 1.41 -0.32
N ALA A 173 -0.80 1.15 0.84
CA ALA A 173 -1.69 2.09 1.51
C ALA A 173 -1.26 2.32 2.96
N ASP A 174 -0.93 3.58 3.27
CA ASP A 174 -0.54 4.02 4.61
C ASP A 174 -1.75 4.66 5.30
N GLU A 175 -2.33 3.96 6.29
CA GLU A 175 -3.48 4.39 7.09
C GLU A 175 -4.64 4.92 6.19
N PRO A 176 -5.16 4.12 5.24
CA PRO A 176 -6.06 4.59 4.18
C PRO A 176 -7.37 5.20 4.70
N SER A 177 -7.91 4.70 5.81
CA SER A 177 -9.17 5.11 6.42
C SER A 177 -9.01 6.00 7.66
N SER A 178 -7.76 6.31 8.06
CA SER A 178 -7.51 7.10 9.27
C SER A 178 -8.13 8.49 9.20
N GLY A 179 -8.73 8.93 10.31
CA GLY A 179 -9.36 10.26 10.44
C GLY A 179 -10.68 10.41 9.69
N LEU A 180 -11.25 9.32 9.16
CA LEU A 180 -12.56 9.31 8.51
C LEU A 180 -13.64 8.78 9.46
N ASP A 181 -14.88 9.20 9.21
CA ASP A 181 -16.04 8.57 9.82
C ASP A 181 -16.23 7.14 9.29
N ARG A 182 -17.04 6.33 9.98
CA ARG A 182 -17.21 4.90 9.67
C ARG A 182 -17.75 4.63 8.26
N ILE A 183 -18.62 5.50 7.75
CA ILE A 183 -19.23 5.32 6.43
C ILE A 183 -18.16 5.56 5.37
N THR A 184 -17.48 6.69 5.45
CA THR A 184 -16.41 7.07 4.52
C THR A 184 -15.23 6.08 4.58
N ALA A 185 -14.87 5.59 5.78
CA ALA A 185 -13.85 4.55 5.95
C ALA A 185 -14.24 3.26 5.21
N SER A 186 -15.51 2.83 5.37
CA SER A 186 -16.04 1.65 4.67
C SER A 186 -16.02 1.81 3.14
N GLU A 187 -16.27 3.02 2.62
CA GLU A 187 -16.16 3.29 1.18
C GLU A 187 -14.72 3.11 0.65
N ILE A 188 -13.71 3.52 1.43
CA ILE A 188 -12.31 3.30 1.07
C ILE A 188 -11.97 1.80 1.07
N ASP A 189 -12.42 1.06 2.09
CA ASP A 189 -12.22 -0.39 2.16
C ASP A 189 -12.85 -1.10 0.95
N ASP A 190 -14.07 -0.69 0.54
CA ASP A 190 -14.74 -1.24 -0.65
C ASP A 190 -13.97 -0.96 -1.93
N LEU A 191 -13.37 0.21 -2.06
CA LEU A 191 -12.50 0.54 -3.19
C LEU A 191 -11.25 -0.34 -3.22
N LEU A 192 -10.61 -0.59 -2.07
CA LEU A 192 -9.46 -1.47 -1.97
C LEU A 192 -9.83 -2.91 -2.33
N LEU A 193 -10.94 -3.43 -1.79
CA LEU A 193 -11.45 -4.77 -2.10
C LEU A 193 -11.76 -4.94 -3.58
N ARG A 194 -12.35 -3.92 -4.21
CA ARG A 194 -12.63 -3.91 -5.65
C ARG A 194 -11.33 -4.01 -6.46
N GLN A 195 -10.29 -3.24 -6.09
CA GLN A 195 -8.99 -3.32 -6.77
C GLN A 195 -8.39 -4.72 -6.69
N LYS A 196 -8.46 -5.37 -5.52
CA LYS A 196 -8.01 -6.75 -5.34
C LYS A 196 -8.80 -7.73 -6.21
N ALA A 197 -10.13 -7.65 -6.18
CA ALA A 197 -10.99 -8.63 -6.84
C ALA A 197 -10.97 -8.51 -8.37
N GLU A 198 -11.09 -7.28 -8.90
CA GLU A 198 -11.25 -7.03 -10.35
C GLU A 198 -9.90 -7.00 -11.08
N TYR A 199 -8.86 -6.44 -10.46
CA TYR A 199 -7.55 -6.21 -11.11
C TYR A 199 -6.45 -7.15 -10.62
N LYS A 200 -6.75 -8.03 -9.65
CA LYS A 200 -5.75 -8.91 -9.02
C LYS A 200 -4.56 -8.12 -8.45
N THR A 201 -4.81 -6.89 -8.02
CA THR A 201 -3.80 -6.04 -7.38
C THR A 201 -3.39 -6.66 -6.04
N ALA A 202 -2.09 -6.81 -5.81
CA ALA A 202 -1.56 -7.12 -4.49
C ALA A 202 -1.68 -5.88 -3.60
N LEU A 203 -2.32 -6.02 -2.44
CA LEU A 203 -2.51 -4.92 -1.49
C LEU A 203 -1.60 -5.09 -0.28
N ILE A 204 -0.87 -4.03 0.07
CA ILE A 204 -0.17 -3.94 1.35
C ILE A 204 -0.69 -2.72 2.08
N VAL A 205 -1.46 -2.96 3.11
CA VAL A 205 -2.11 -1.91 3.92
C VAL A 205 -1.43 -1.86 5.28
N VAL A 206 -0.92 -0.72 5.69
CA VAL A 206 -0.48 -0.53 7.07
C VAL A 206 -1.52 0.27 7.82
N THR A 207 -1.94 -0.22 8.98
CA THR A 207 -2.97 0.43 9.79
C THR A 207 -2.88 0.03 11.26
N HIS A 208 -3.53 0.80 12.11
CA HIS A 208 -3.85 0.43 13.48
C HIS A 208 -5.34 0.11 13.66
N ASP A 209 -6.14 0.26 12.61
CA ASP A 209 -7.56 -0.09 12.61
C ASP A 209 -7.75 -1.59 12.32
N VAL A 210 -7.99 -2.36 13.37
CA VAL A 210 -8.22 -3.81 13.29
C VAL A 210 -9.51 -4.15 12.55
N ARG A 211 -10.54 -3.30 12.66
CA ARG A 211 -11.84 -3.55 12.00
C ARG A 211 -11.72 -3.41 10.48
N GLY A 212 -11.10 -2.34 10.01
CA GLY A 212 -10.80 -2.16 8.58
C GLY A 212 -9.91 -3.27 8.06
N ALA A 213 -8.85 -3.64 8.81
CA ALA A 213 -7.98 -4.74 8.45
C ALA A 213 -8.74 -6.08 8.34
N ARG A 214 -9.65 -6.39 9.28
CA ARG A 214 -10.47 -7.63 9.25
C ARG A 214 -11.38 -7.70 8.02
N ARG A 215 -11.76 -6.57 7.47
CA ARG A 215 -12.58 -6.48 6.26
C ARG A 215 -11.77 -6.69 4.97
N VAL A 216 -10.55 -6.16 4.92
CA VAL A 216 -9.75 -6.08 3.69
C VAL A 216 -8.75 -7.23 3.56
N ALA A 217 -8.12 -7.65 4.68
CA ALA A 217 -6.99 -8.56 4.66
C ALA A 217 -7.38 -10.03 4.42
N ASP A 218 -6.59 -10.70 3.59
CA ASP A 218 -6.52 -12.17 3.55
C ASP A 218 -5.56 -12.67 4.64
N ARG A 219 -4.43 -11.98 4.82
CA ARG A 219 -3.46 -12.23 5.88
C ARG A 219 -3.11 -10.94 6.60
N ILE A 220 -2.70 -11.07 7.84
CA ILE A 220 -2.18 -9.97 8.65
C ILE A 220 -0.76 -10.28 9.13
N ALA A 221 0.05 -9.26 9.27
CA ALA A 221 1.38 -9.27 9.85
C ALA A 221 1.39 -8.32 11.05
N VAL A 222 1.68 -8.82 12.25
CA VAL A 222 1.70 -8.02 13.47
C VAL A 222 3.10 -7.54 13.75
N LEU A 223 3.31 -6.23 13.67
CA LEU A 223 4.60 -5.57 13.89
C LEU A 223 4.64 -4.87 15.25
N ASP A 224 5.58 -5.23 16.12
CA ASP A 224 5.82 -4.52 17.38
C ASP A 224 7.31 -4.29 17.60
N LYS A 225 7.69 -3.08 18.00
CA LYS A 225 9.07 -2.65 18.27
C LYS A 225 10.08 -3.07 17.19
N GLY A 226 9.61 -3.07 15.92
CA GLY A 226 10.43 -3.42 14.76
C GLY A 226 10.55 -4.92 14.48
N ASN A 227 9.91 -5.79 15.25
CA ASN A 227 9.88 -7.22 15.02
C ASN A 227 8.53 -7.65 14.45
N LEU A 228 8.55 -8.62 13.55
CA LEU A 228 7.36 -9.34 13.10
C LEU A 228 7.04 -10.40 14.16
N LEU A 229 5.94 -10.22 14.90
CA LEU A 229 5.56 -11.11 16.01
C LEU A 229 4.75 -12.31 15.57
N ALA A 230 3.93 -12.13 14.56
CA ALA A 230 3.08 -13.17 14.00
C ALA A 230 2.61 -12.76 12.60
N GLU A 231 2.34 -13.75 11.74
CA GLU A 231 1.81 -13.58 10.38
C GLU A 231 0.87 -14.74 10.07
N GLY A 232 -0.26 -14.45 9.42
CA GLY A 232 -1.28 -15.44 9.05
C GLY A 232 -2.65 -14.82 8.90
N THR A 233 -3.69 -15.64 8.80
CA THR A 233 -5.09 -15.20 8.85
C THR A 233 -5.46 -14.68 10.23
N PHE A 234 -6.55 -13.92 10.36
CA PHE A 234 -7.04 -13.48 11.67
C PHE A 234 -7.24 -14.65 12.63
N ALA A 235 -7.81 -15.77 12.16
CA ALA A 235 -8.05 -16.96 12.97
C ALA A 235 -6.75 -17.59 13.49
N GLU A 236 -5.70 -17.63 12.68
CA GLU A 236 -4.37 -18.12 13.09
C GLU A 236 -3.73 -17.20 14.13
N ILE A 237 -3.83 -15.87 13.94
CA ILE A 237 -3.25 -14.90 14.88
C ILE A 237 -3.98 -14.92 16.24
N GLU A 238 -5.30 -15.13 16.26
CA GLU A 238 -6.08 -15.30 17.50
C GLU A 238 -5.58 -16.49 18.34
N HIS A 239 -4.89 -17.45 17.72
CA HIS A 239 -4.31 -18.63 18.38
C HIS A 239 -2.77 -18.62 18.41
N SER A 240 -2.13 -17.53 17.97
CA SER A 240 -0.67 -17.44 17.90
C SER A 240 -0.02 -17.51 19.30
N GLU A 241 1.25 -17.88 19.37
CA GLU A 241 2.03 -17.90 20.65
C GLU A 241 2.23 -16.48 21.21
N SER A 242 2.24 -15.45 20.35
CA SER A 242 2.44 -14.06 20.76
C SER A 242 1.20 -13.50 21.46
N GLU A 243 1.26 -13.29 22.77
CA GLU A 243 0.19 -12.64 23.54
C GLU A 243 -0.15 -11.24 23.00
N ILE A 244 0.89 -10.47 22.62
CA ILE A 244 0.71 -9.12 22.03
C ILE A 244 -0.07 -9.20 20.72
N ALA A 245 0.23 -10.17 19.86
CA ALA A 245 -0.45 -10.33 18.59
C ALA A 245 -1.92 -10.75 18.80
N ARG A 246 -2.18 -11.71 19.69
CA ARG A 246 -3.56 -12.11 20.05
C ARG A 246 -4.37 -10.94 20.57
N HIS A 247 -3.82 -10.18 21.53
CA HIS A 247 -4.51 -9.03 22.12
C HIS A 247 -4.84 -7.95 21.09
N LEU A 248 -3.89 -7.65 20.20
CA LEU A 248 -4.09 -6.64 19.15
C LEU A 248 -5.26 -6.96 18.22
N VAL A 249 -5.48 -8.24 17.89
CA VAL A 249 -6.54 -8.62 16.93
C VAL A 249 -7.89 -8.89 17.58
N THR A 250 -7.97 -8.95 18.91
CA THR A 250 -9.21 -9.18 19.67
C THR A 250 -9.83 -7.89 20.23
N GLU A 251 -9.11 -6.78 20.25
CA GLU A 251 -9.60 -5.43 20.55
C GLU A 251 -10.37 -4.83 19.35
#